data_f4ac1063eb3b3280d50bd80d3d881655
#
_entry.id   f4ac1063eb3b3280d50bd80d3d881655
#
_cell.length_a   1.000
_cell.length_b   1.000
_cell.length_c   1.000
_cell.angle_alpha   90.00
_cell.angle_beta   90.00
_cell.angle_gamma   90.00
#
_symmetry.space_group_name_H-M   'P 1'
#
loop_
_entity.id
_entity.type
_entity.pdbx_description
1 polymer ?
#
loop_
_entity_poly.entity_id
_entity_poly.type
_entity_poly.pdbx_seq_one_letter_code
_entity_poly.pdbx_strand_id
1 'polypeptide(L)'
;SQDEQIIDALEGEYREHFMLHYNFPPYSVGEAGRMGSPGRREIGHGKLAWRAIHPLLPKKEDFPYTLRVVSEVTESNGSSSMATVCGTSLSLMDAGAPLARPVAGIAMGLIKEDHGFAVLSDILGDEDHLGDMDFKVAGTEVGVTALQMDIKITSI
;
A
#
# COMPACT_ATOMS: atom_id res chain seq x y z
N SER A 1 -3.82 -14.84 20.35
CA SER A 1 -5.23 -14.53 20.16
C SER A 1 -5.89 -15.62 19.32
N GLN A 2 -7.17 -15.89 19.51
CA GLN A 2 -7.94 -16.82 18.65
C GLN A 2 -8.21 -16.22 17.26
N ASP A 3 -8.07 -14.91 17.12
CA ASP A 3 -8.34 -14.15 15.91
C ASP A 3 -7.12 -13.98 15.00
N GLU A 4 -5.96 -14.51 15.41
CA GLU A 4 -4.75 -14.47 14.59
C GLU A 4 -4.90 -15.35 13.35
N GLN A 5 -4.42 -14.84 12.21
CA GLN A 5 -4.38 -15.59 10.98
C GLN A 5 -3.27 -16.66 11.06
N ILE A 6 -3.63 -17.90 10.72
CA ILE A 6 -2.66 -19.00 10.56
C ILE A 6 -2.12 -18.94 9.14
N ILE A 7 -0.79 -18.85 9.00
CA ILE A 7 -0.10 -18.86 7.71
C ILE A 7 0.66 -20.18 7.59
N ASP A 8 0.28 -20.98 6.60
CA ASP A 8 1.00 -22.19 6.21
C ASP A 8 2.03 -21.83 5.15
N ALA A 9 3.30 -21.98 5.47
CA ALA A 9 4.42 -21.64 4.61
C ALA A 9 5.37 -22.84 4.48
N LEU A 10 6.25 -22.80 3.48
CA LEU A 10 7.26 -23.86 3.25
C LEU A 10 8.18 -24.09 4.46
N GLU A 11 8.38 -23.06 5.28
CA GLU A 11 9.21 -23.12 6.50
C GLU A 11 8.42 -23.53 7.76
N GLY A 12 7.10 -23.75 7.61
CA GLY A 12 6.21 -24.13 8.70
C GLY A 12 5.03 -23.18 8.89
N GLU A 13 4.15 -23.57 9.80
CA GLU A 13 2.98 -22.75 10.18
C GLU A 13 3.38 -21.68 11.19
N TYR A 14 2.96 -20.44 10.95
CA TYR A 14 3.08 -19.35 11.92
C TYR A 14 1.79 -18.54 12.04
N ARG A 15 1.67 -17.76 13.11
CA ARG A 15 0.50 -16.91 13.36
C ARG A 15 0.83 -15.46 13.10
N GLU A 16 0.01 -14.83 12.25
CA GLU A 16 0.10 -13.40 11.94
C GLU A 16 -0.95 -12.62 12.73
N HIS A 17 -0.51 -11.60 13.46
CA HIS A 17 -1.37 -10.75 14.29
C HIS A 17 -1.76 -9.42 13.63
N PHE A 18 -1.27 -9.18 12.40
CA PHE A 18 -1.65 -8.03 11.60
C PHE A 18 -2.16 -8.46 10.24
N MET A 19 -3.37 -8.07 9.93
CA MET A 19 -4.03 -8.33 8.65
C MET A 19 -4.42 -7.01 8.00
N LEU A 20 -4.18 -6.88 6.69
CA LEU A 20 -4.62 -5.76 5.89
C LEU A 20 -5.36 -6.27 4.66
N HIS A 21 -6.64 -5.93 4.56
CA HIS A 21 -7.50 -6.26 3.43
C HIS A 21 -7.67 -5.01 2.56
N TYR A 22 -7.36 -5.16 1.28
CA TYR A 22 -7.47 -4.11 0.30
C TYR A 22 -8.54 -4.47 -0.71
N ASN A 23 -9.61 -3.67 -0.76
CA ASN A 23 -10.75 -3.85 -1.64
C ASN A 23 -10.84 -2.66 -2.61
N PHE A 24 -10.80 -2.99 -3.91
CA PHE A 24 -10.87 -2.03 -5.00
C PHE A 24 -12.03 -2.41 -5.94
N PRO A 25 -13.27 -2.07 -5.58
CA PRO A 25 -14.41 -2.41 -6.41
C PRO A 25 -14.42 -1.60 -7.72
N PRO A 26 -14.99 -2.14 -8.82
CA PRO A 26 -15.00 -1.48 -10.12
C PRO A 26 -15.61 -0.07 -10.10
N TYR A 27 -16.61 0.16 -9.28
CA TYR A 27 -17.27 1.46 -9.17
C TYR A 27 -16.33 2.58 -8.68
N SER A 28 -15.23 2.25 -8.01
CA SER A 28 -14.25 3.25 -7.53
C SER A 28 -13.55 4.02 -8.67
N VAL A 29 -13.58 3.47 -9.88
CA VAL A 29 -13.10 4.12 -11.12
C VAL A 29 -14.22 4.31 -12.15
N GLY A 30 -15.47 4.27 -11.71
CA GLY A 30 -16.64 4.48 -12.57
C GLY A 30 -16.95 3.32 -13.52
N GLU A 31 -16.39 2.15 -13.29
CA GLU A 31 -16.61 0.97 -14.12
C GLU A 31 -17.77 0.12 -13.58
N ALA A 32 -18.53 -0.47 -14.49
CA ALA A 32 -19.46 -1.53 -14.19
C ALA A 32 -18.75 -2.88 -14.28
N GLY A 33 -18.64 -3.59 -13.19
CA GLY A 33 -17.95 -4.88 -13.14
C GLY A 33 -18.50 -5.79 -12.05
N ARG A 34 -18.15 -7.07 -12.15
CA ARG A 34 -18.55 -8.06 -11.16
C ARG A 34 -17.71 -7.91 -9.89
N MET A 35 -18.36 -7.76 -8.76
CA MET A 35 -17.71 -7.83 -7.46
C MET A 35 -17.44 -9.32 -7.13
N GLY A 36 -16.16 -9.65 -6.96
CA GLY A 36 -15.71 -11.03 -6.71
C GLY A 36 -14.52 -11.07 -5.77
N SER A 37 -13.81 -12.18 -5.77
CA SER A 37 -12.56 -12.30 -5.02
C SER A 37 -11.50 -11.33 -5.53
N PRO A 38 -10.60 -10.81 -4.67
CA PRO A 38 -9.53 -9.91 -5.06
C PRO A 38 -8.68 -10.48 -6.18
N GLY A 39 -8.42 -9.66 -7.21
CA GLY A 39 -7.52 -10.01 -8.29
C GLY A 39 -6.03 -9.86 -7.89
N ARG A 40 -5.13 -10.21 -8.80
CA ARG A 40 -3.67 -10.12 -8.56
C ARG A 40 -3.21 -8.71 -8.22
N ARG A 41 -3.81 -7.70 -8.84
CA ARG A 41 -3.49 -6.29 -8.60
C ARG A 41 -3.85 -5.88 -7.18
N GLU A 42 -5.04 -6.23 -6.72
CA GLU A 42 -5.51 -5.93 -5.36
C GLU A 42 -4.65 -6.63 -4.30
N ILE A 43 -4.30 -7.90 -4.54
CA ILE A 43 -3.40 -8.64 -3.65
C ILE A 43 -2.02 -7.96 -3.58
N GLY A 44 -1.48 -7.53 -4.71
CA GLY A 44 -0.20 -6.81 -4.78
C GLY A 44 -0.23 -5.47 -4.04
N HIS A 45 -1.28 -4.69 -4.25
CA HIS A 45 -1.49 -3.40 -3.56
C HIS A 45 -1.67 -3.58 -2.04
N GLY A 46 -2.45 -4.58 -1.64
CA GLY A 46 -2.62 -4.92 -0.23
C GLY A 46 -1.29 -5.31 0.43
N LYS A 47 -0.48 -6.12 -0.25
CA LYS A 47 0.85 -6.51 0.24
C LYS A 47 1.82 -5.33 0.33
N LEU A 48 1.78 -4.41 -0.62
CA LEU A 48 2.60 -3.20 -0.59
C LEU A 48 2.24 -2.34 0.64
N ALA A 49 0.96 -2.11 0.88
CA ALA A 49 0.48 -1.38 2.05
C ALA A 49 0.83 -2.10 3.36
N TRP A 50 0.67 -3.42 3.41
CA TRP A 50 1.05 -4.23 4.57
C TRP A 50 2.54 -4.08 4.89
N ARG A 51 3.43 -4.18 3.88
CA ARG A 51 4.87 -4.02 4.07
C ARG A 51 5.25 -2.62 4.55
N ALA A 52 4.55 -1.60 4.08
CA ALA A 52 4.80 -0.22 4.49
C ALA A 52 4.57 0.00 6.00
N ILE A 53 3.57 -0.67 6.57
CA ILE A 53 3.11 -0.49 7.95
C ILE A 53 3.76 -1.48 8.92
N HIS A 54 3.91 -2.73 8.50
CA HIS A 54 4.32 -3.84 9.36
C HIS A 54 5.55 -3.56 10.25
N PRO A 55 6.64 -2.95 9.73
CA PRO A 55 7.83 -2.69 10.55
C PRO A 55 7.61 -1.70 11.71
N LEU A 56 6.52 -0.94 11.69
CA LEU A 56 6.20 0.10 12.66
C LEU A 56 5.21 -0.36 13.73
N LEU A 57 4.68 -1.57 13.58
CA LEU A 57 3.72 -2.14 14.52
C LEU A 57 4.38 -2.45 15.88
N PRO A 58 3.63 -2.31 16.97
CA PRO A 58 4.10 -2.73 18.29
C PRO A 58 4.37 -4.25 18.29
N LYS A 59 5.29 -4.66 19.14
CA LYS A 59 5.50 -6.09 19.42
C LYS A 59 4.28 -6.69 20.12
N LYS A 60 4.05 -7.98 19.90
CA LYS A 60 2.92 -8.70 20.49
C LYS A 60 2.92 -8.67 22.02
N GLU A 61 4.10 -8.64 22.63
CA GLU A 61 4.28 -8.56 24.07
C GLU A 61 3.82 -7.22 24.64
N ASP A 62 4.04 -6.14 23.89
CA ASP A 62 3.69 -4.77 24.28
C ASP A 62 2.23 -4.43 23.94
N PHE A 63 1.69 -5.06 22.89
CA PHE A 63 0.32 -4.83 22.43
C PHE A 63 -0.32 -6.17 21.99
N PRO A 64 -0.93 -6.92 22.92
CA PRO A 64 -1.36 -8.31 22.69
C PRO A 64 -2.69 -8.43 21.93
N TYR A 65 -2.96 -7.52 21.00
CA TYR A 65 -4.16 -7.53 20.16
C TYR A 65 -3.83 -7.96 18.74
N THR A 66 -4.81 -8.58 18.08
CA THR A 66 -4.79 -8.80 16.65
C THR A 66 -5.33 -7.55 15.96
N LEU A 67 -4.55 -7.00 15.04
CA LEU A 67 -4.91 -5.84 14.24
C LEU A 67 -5.46 -6.28 12.89
N ARG A 68 -6.66 -5.84 12.56
CA ARG A 68 -7.28 -6.06 11.27
C ARG A 68 -7.67 -4.73 10.66
N VAL A 69 -7.02 -4.36 9.56
CA VAL A 69 -7.32 -3.17 8.78
C VAL A 69 -8.06 -3.57 7.52
N VAL A 70 -9.12 -2.84 7.20
CA VAL A 70 -9.87 -3.01 5.96
C VAL A 70 -9.86 -1.67 5.22
N SER A 71 -9.29 -1.67 4.02
CA SER A 71 -9.29 -0.52 3.12
C SER A 71 -10.35 -0.73 2.04
N GLU A 72 -11.39 0.08 2.09
CA GLU A 72 -12.45 0.13 1.07
C GLU A 72 -12.22 1.36 0.19
N VAL A 73 -11.77 1.16 -1.05
CA VAL A 73 -11.57 2.25 -2.00
C VAL A 73 -12.89 2.59 -2.66
N THR A 74 -13.45 3.74 -2.34
CA THR A 74 -14.77 4.17 -2.85
C THR A 74 -14.67 5.02 -4.10
N GLU A 75 -13.56 5.74 -4.27
CA GLU A 75 -13.25 6.55 -5.45
C GLU A 75 -11.73 6.64 -5.61
N SER A 76 -11.23 6.56 -6.85
CA SER A 76 -9.80 6.63 -7.14
C SER A 76 -9.51 7.25 -8.50
N ASN A 77 -8.57 8.21 -8.50
CA ASN A 77 -7.89 8.70 -9.70
C ASN A 77 -6.43 8.97 -9.34
N GLY A 78 -5.65 7.91 -9.16
CA GLY A 78 -4.27 7.98 -8.69
C GLY A 78 -3.91 6.75 -7.86
N SER A 79 -2.99 6.90 -6.89
CA SER A 79 -2.49 5.78 -6.11
C SER A 79 -3.37 5.43 -4.91
N SER A 80 -4.34 4.56 -5.12
CA SER A 80 -5.16 3.99 -4.05
C SER A 80 -4.36 3.17 -3.02
N SER A 81 -3.25 2.54 -3.42
CA SER A 81 -2.38 1.82 -2.49
C SER A 81 -1.64 2.76 -1.54
N MET A 82 -1.19 3.93 -2.00
CA MET A 82 -0.55 4.92 -1.13
C MET A 82 -1.57 5.63 -0.24
N ALA A 83 -2.77 5.89 -0.74
CA ALA A 83 -3.90 6.33 0.10
C ALA A 83 -4.21 5.31 1.20
N THR A 84 -4.16 4.01 0.89
CA THR A 84 -4.33 2.94 1.88
C THR A 84 -3.23 2.96 2.94
N VAL A 85 -1.98 3.19 2.57
CA VAL A 85 -0.87 3.35 3.54
C VAL A 85 -1.15 4.49 4.51
N CYS A 86 -1.47 5.67 3.99
CA CYS A 86 -1.75 6.86 4.80
C CYS A 86 -2.99 6.65 5.70
N GLY A 87 -4.08 6.12 5.13
CA GLY A 87 -5.31 5.84 5.86
C GLY A 87 -5.12 4.78 6.95
N THR A 88 -4.32 3.74 6.68
CA THR A 88 -3.99 2.72 7.68
C THR A 88 -3.20 3.32 8.85
N SER A 89 -2.19 4.14 8.55
CA SER A 89 -1.42 4.82 9.60
C SER A 89 -2.32 5.68 10.48
N LEU A 90 -3.18 6.49 9.88
CA LEU A 90 -4.13 7.34 10.61
C LEU A 90 -5.13 6.52 11.44
N SER A 91 -5.72 5.48 10.86
CA SER A 91 -6.73 4.66 11.55
C SER A 91 -6.15 3.87 12.72
N LEU A 92 -4.93 3.36 12.61
CA LEU A 92 -4.24 2.67 13.70
C LEU A 92 -3.93 3.62 14.85
N MET A 93 -3.47 4.84 14.56
CA MET A 93 -3.24 5.86 15.57
C MET A 93 -4.54 6.30 16.25
N ASP A 94 -5.60 6.50 15.49
CA ASP A 94 -6.92 6.86 16.03
C ASP A 94 -7.51 5.74 16.91
N ALA A 95 -7.28 4.50 16.55
CA ALA A 95 -7.67 3.33 17.33
C ALA A 95 -6.81 3.11 18.61
N GLY A 96 -5.79 3.93 18.82
CA GLY A 96 -4.88 3.82 19.96
C GLY A 96 -3.83 2.72 19.85
N ALA A 97 -3.59 2.17 18.67
CA ALA A 97 -2.48 1.27 18.44
C ALA A 97 -1.14 2.04 18.49
N PRO A 98 -0.18 1.64 19.34
CA PRO A 98 1.06 2.38 19.52
C PRO A 98 2.04 2.12 18.36
N LEU A 99 1.81 2.77 17.21
CA LEU A 99 2.79 2.78 16.12
C LEU A 99 4.08 3.45 16.57
N ALA A 100 5.21 2.90 16.19
CA ALA A 100 6.50 3.50 16.49
C ALA A 100 6.64 4.90 15.88
N ARG A 101 6.07 5.11 14.68
CA ARG A 101 6.05 6.39 13.94
C ARG A 101 4.88 6.42 12.95
N PRO A 102 4.37 7.60 12.57
CA PRO A 102 3.45 7.72 11.44
C PRO A 102 4.11 7.26 10.13
N VAL A 103 3.34 6.61 9.28
CA VAL A 103 3.77 6.19 7.94
C VAL A 103 2.98 6.96 6.90
N ALA A 104 3.68 7.49 5.91
CA ALA A 104 3.07 8.11 4.74
C ALA A 104 3.57 7.43 3.46
N GLY A 105 2.83 7.60 2.38
CA GLY A 105 3.21 7.07 1.07
C GLY A 105 2.74 8.00 -0.04
N ILE A 106 3.47 7.99 -1.15
CA ILE A 106 3.18 8.78 -2.34
C ILE A 106 3.54 8.02 -3.61
N ALA A 107 2.80 8.26 -4.69
CA ALA A 107 3.14 7.80 -6.02
C ALA A 107 3.82 8.93 -6.80
N MET A 108 4.98 8.62 -7.37
CA MET A 108 5.82 9.52 -8.13
C MET A 108 5.88 9.05 -9.58
N GLY A 109 6.09 9.97 -10.49
CA GLY A 109 6.31 9.69 -11.91
C GLY A 109 7.55 10.37 -12.44
N LEU A 110 8.07 9.85 -13.55
CA LEU A 110 9.15 10.42 -14.32
C LEU A 110 8.73 10.53 -15.79
N ILE A 111 8.95 11.69 -16.36
CA ILE A 111 8.91 11.91 -17.81
C ILE A 111 10.31 12.27 -18.26
N LYS A 112 10.84 11.55 -19.24
CA LYS A 112 12.19 11.74 -19.79
C LYS A 112 12.11 12.11 -21.24
N GLU A 113 12.71 13.24 -21.58
CA GLU A 113 12.87 13.75 -22.94
C GLU A 113 14.36 13.80 -23.33
N ASP A 114 14.66 14.02 -24.62
CA ASP A 114 16.05 14.09 -25.10
C ASP A 114 16.88 15.20 -24.41
N HIS A 115 16.20 16.25 -23.97
CA HIS A 115 16.84 17.45 -23.40
C HIS A 115 16.64 17.62 -21.89
N GLY A 116 16.02 16.65 -21.22
CA GLY A 116 15.79 16.74 -19.79
C GLY A 116 14.80 15.73 -19.25
N PHE A 117 14.45 15.88 -17.98
CA PHE A 117 13.45 15.05 -17.32
C PHE A 117 12.61 15.90 -16.37
N ALA A 118 11.40 15.44 -16.10
CA ALA A 118 10.53 16.00 -15.08
C ALA A 118 10.09 14.91 -14.08
N VAL A 119 10.15 15.24 -12.80
CA VAL A 119 9.64 14.39 -11.73
C VAL A 119 8.28 14.91 -11.31
N LEU A 120 7.28 14.03 -11.32
CA LEU A 120 5.91 14.33 -10.92
C LEU A 120 5.64 13.73 -9.53
N SER A 121 4.93 14.45 -8.69
CA SER A 121 4.52 14.02 -7.36
C SER A 121 3.02 13.83 -7.32
N ASP A 122 2.56 12.78 -6.62
CA ASP A 122 1.15 12.44 -6.46
C ASP A 122 0.43 12.32 -7.81
N ILE A 123 0.95 11.42 -8.64
CA ILE A 123 0.51 11.27 -10.04
C ILE A 123 -0.92 10.75 -10.15
N LEU A 124 -1.64 11.33 -11.10
CA LEU A 124 -2.95 10.85 -11.54
C LEU A 124 -2.84 9.61 -12.43
N GLY A 125 -3.98 8.95 -12.69
CA GLY A 125 -4.02 7.76 -13.55
C GLY A 125 -3.48 8.00 -14.97
N ASP A 126 -3.77 9.14 -15.56
CA ASP A 126 -3.26 9.51 -16.90
C ASP A 126 -1.74 9.77 -16.88
N GLU A 127 -1.24 10.41 -15.83
CA GLU A 127 0.20 10.65 -15.65
C GLU A 127 0.97 9.34 -15.42
N ASP A 128 0.38 8.40 -14.68
CA ASP A 128 0.92 7.05 -14.55
C ASP A 128 0.97 6.32 -15.90
N HIS A 129 -0.11 6.39 -16.68
CA HIS A 129 -0.19 5.70 -17.97
C HIS A 129 0.78 6.25 -19.01
N LEU A 130 0.95 7.57 -19.07
CA LEU A 130 1.76 8.28 -20.07
C LEU A 130 3.22 8.48 -19.65
N GLY A 131 3.56 8.31 -18.37
CA GLY A 131 4.91 8.47 -17.85
C GLY A 131 5.87 7.35 -18.27
N ASP A 132 7.16 7.63 -18.22
CA ASP A 132 8.23 6.70 -18.58
C ASP A 132 8.63 5.77 -17.43
N MET A 133 8.42 6.21 -16.22
CA MET A 133 8.58 5.45 -14.98
C MET A 133 7.58 5.94 -13.94
N ASP A 134 7.05 5.04 -13.16
CA ASP A 134 6.38 5.36 -11.91
C ASP A 134 7.02 4.59 -10.75
N PHE A 135 6.98 5.19 -9.57
CA PHE A 135 7.32 4.49 -8.36
C PHE A 135 6.47 4.96 -7.19
N LYS A 136 6.17 4.01 -6.32
CA LYS A 136 5.45 4.22 -5.08
C LYS A 136 6.41 4.04 -3.94
N VAL A 137 6.50 5.03 -3.09
CA VAL A 137 7.38 5.02 -1.92
C VAL A 137 6.56 5.28 -0.67
N ALA A 138 6.80 4.48 0.35
CA ALA A 138 6.21 4.67 1.66
C ALA A 138 7.30 4.58 2.74
N GLY A 139 7.09 5.30 3.82
CA GLY A 139 8.05 5.31 4.92
C GLY A 139 7.68 6.30 6.01
N THR A 140 8.66 6.53 6.86
CA THR A 140 8.59 7.45 7.98
C THR A 140 9.61 8.57 7.80
N GLU A 141 9.66 9.52 8.71
CA GLU A 141 10.70 10.55 8.75
C GLU A 141 12.14 10.00 8.84
N VAL A 142 12.30 8.73 9.26
CA VAL A 142 13.62 8.09 9.44
C VAL A 142 14.06 7.31 8.21
N GLY A 143 13.13 6.77 7.44
CA GLY A 143 13.49 5.98 6.27
C GLY A 143 12.32 5.32 5.56
N VAL A 144 12.62 4.74 4.42
CA VAL A 144 11.68 4.04 3.55
C VAL A 144 11.37 2.66 4.12
N THR A 145 10.09 2.30 4.15
CA THR A 145 9.60 0.98 4.59
C THR A 145 9.11 0.11 3.43
N ALA A 146 8.66 0.73 2.34
CA ALA A 146 8.24 0.01 1.14
C ALA A 146 8.51 0.84 -0.12
N LEU A 147 8.87 0.15 -1.19
CA LEU A 147 9.10 0.73 -2.52
C LEU A 147 8.57 -0.24 -3.58
N GLN A 148 7.89 0.31 -4.56
CA GLN A 148 7.55 -0.38 -5.82
C GLN A 148 7.88 0.56 -6.97
N MET A 149 8.61 0.06 -7.97
CA MET A 149 9.00 0.83 -9.15
C MET A 149 8.62 0.06 -10.41
N ASP A 150 8.09 0.77 -11.39
CA ASP A 150 7.78 0.27 -12.72
C ASP A 150 8.44 1.17 -13.78
N ILE A 151 9.37 0.59 -14.53
CA ILE A 151 10.13 1.27 -15.57
C ILE A 151 9.59 0.85 -16.92
N LYS A 152 9.08 1.80 -17.71
CA LYS A 152 8.37 1.56 -18.97
C LYS A 152 9.23 1.81 -20.19
N ILE A 153 10.39 2.43 -20.03
CA ILE A 153 11.37 2.69 -21.11
C ILE A 153 12.66 1.91 -20.91
N THR A 154 13.40 1.69 -21.99
CA THR A 154 14.60 0.82 -22.01
C THR A 154 15.85 1.46 -21.39
N SER A 155 15.85 2.77 -21.20
CA SER A 155 17.01 3.50 -20.62
C SER A 155 16.55 4.66 -19.74
N ILE A 156 16.84 4.55 -18.48
CA ILE A 156 16.69 5.67 -17.52
C ILE A 156 18.05 6.18 -17.05
#